data_1892416dadc3373bef80efe353baa055
#
_entry.id   1892416dadc3373bef80efe353baa055
#
_cell.length_a   1.000
_cell.length_b   1.000
_cell.length_c   1.000
_cell.angle_alpha   90.00
_cell.angle_beta   90.00
_cell.angle_gamma   90.00
#
_symmetry.space_group_name_H-M   'P 1'
#
loop_
_entity.id
_entity.type
_entity.pdbx_description
1 polymer ?
#
loop_
_entity_poly.entity_id
_entity_poly.type
_entity_poly.pdbx_seq_one_letter_code
_entity_poly.pdbx_strand_id
1 'polypeptide(L)'
;MALHEFIDGTLLRAGEVRWEHVQAALDFVTALNSPLARVRAPTLPSAAEACFSLAQHLALVSERMQRLNDAPTSGKEDREARDFFRTLSSYWGTLTSRFARAAAGRGLELDETLETAQRCISPSDFGFHNALVAPNGRIRFIDFEYAGWDDPAKTAGDFFSQLALPVPGVLFHAFVNQLMACFARPHELVARANLLRPVYVVKWCCIALNVFLPEHLARRRFANPSLDETTLKCEQLTKAQVLFETLQHIA
;
A
#
# COMPACT_ATOMS: atom_id res chain seq x y z
N MET A 1 -17.48 8.00 -23.23
CA MET A 1 -16.17 7.96 -23.92
C MET A 1 -15.26 8.92 -23.17
N ALA A 2 -14.14 8.44 -22.61
CA ALA A 2 -13.13 9.29 -21.98
C ALA A 2 -12.00 9.54 -22.99
N LEU A 3 -11.54 10.79 -23.12
CA LEU A 3 -10.34 11.17 -23.86
C LEU A 3 -9.22 11.38 -22.86
N HIS A 4 -8.11 10.66 -23.06
CA HIS A 4 -6.91 10.79 -22.24
C HIS A 4 -5.78 11.38 -23.08
N GLU A 5 -4.92 12.20 -22.47
CA GLU A 5 -3.67 12.62 -23.07
C GLU A 5 -2.75 11.42 -23.21
N PHE A 6 -2.12 11.26 -24.38
CA PHE A 6 -1.06 10.27 -24.55
C PHE A 6 0.22 10.77 -23.86
N ILE A 7 0.74 9.98 -22.94
CA ILE A 7 1.98 10.28 -22.24
C ILE A 7 3.09 9.40 -22.84
N ASP A 8 4.02 10.03 -23.56
CA ASP A 8 5.24 9.37 -24.01
C ASP A 8 6.14 9.11 -22.80
N GLY A 9 6.58 7.87 -22.60
CA GLY A 9 7.41 7.50 -21.46
C GLY A 9 7.64 6.00 -21.36
N THR A 10 8.56 5.63 -20.50
CA THR A 10 8.93 4.24 -20.19
C THR A 10 8.65 3.91 -18.73
N LEU A 11 8.32 2.65 -18.45
CA LEU A 11 8.20 2.16 -17.09
C LEU A 11 9.59 2.04 -16.43
N LEU A 12 9.67 2.38 -15.14
CA LEU A 12 10.82 2.02 -14.31
C LEU A 12 10.93 0.50 -14.20
N ARG A 13 12.16 0.01 -14.06
CA ARG A 13 12.41 -1.42 -13.83
C ARG A 13 12.68 -1.70 -12.36
N ALA A 14 12.46 -2.94 -11.97
CA ALA A 14 12.81 -3.40 -10.62
C ALA A 14 14.29 -3.15 -10.33
N GLY A 15 14.60 -2.58 -9.16
CA GLY A 15 15.96 -2.22 -8.76
C GLY A 15 16.47 -0.85 -9.25
N GLU A 16 15.72 -0.16 -10.12
CA GLU A 16 16.07 1.19 -10.58
C GLU A 16 15.56 2.31 -9.67
N VAL A 17 14.67 1.99 -8.72
CA VAL A 17 14.10 3.00 -7.83
C VAL A 17 15.18 3.58 -6.91
N ARG A 18 15.39 4.90 -7.02
CA ARG A 18 16.36 5.70 -6.24
C ARG A 18 15.66 6.84 -5.54
N TRP A 19 16.41 7.58 -4.72
CA TRP A 19 15.86 8.73 -4.00
C TRP A 19 15.21 9.76 -4.91
N GLU A 20 15.80 10.05 -6.08
CA GLU A 20 15.25 11.05 -7.02
C GLU A 20 13.83 10.67 -7.47
N HIS A 21 13.57 9.37 -7.68
CA HIS A 21 12.24 8.88 -8.03
C HIS A 21 11.27 9.02 -6.83
N VAL A 22 11.73 8.67 -5.64
CA VAL A 22 10.94 8.80 -4.41
C VAL A 22 10.64 10.26 -4.09
N GLN A 23 11.60 11.17 -4.33
CA GLN A 23 11.39 12.61 -4.19
C GLN A 23 10.33 13.11 -5.18
N ALA A 24 10.38 12.67 -6.45
CA ALA A 24 9.35 13.03 -7.44
C ALA A 24 7.95 12.52 -7.04
N ALA A 25 7.86 11.33 -6.42
CA ALA A 25 6.60 10.81 -5.89
C ALA A 25 6.11 11.65 -4.70
N LEU A 26 7.02 12.05 -3.82
CA LEU A 26 6.72 12.94 -2.68
C LEU A 26 6.25 14.31 -3.16
N ASP A 27 6.95 14.91 -4.13
CA ASP A 27 6.59 16.21 -4.71
C ASP A 27 5.20 16.16 -5.34
N PHE A 28 4.88 15.05 -6.02
CA PHE A 28 3.56 14.84 -6.61
C PHE A 28 2.46 14.79 -5.54
N VAL A 29 2.60 13.96 -4.50
CA VAL A 29 1.60 13.87 -3.42
C VAL A 29 1.50 15.17 -2.64
N THR A 30 2.61 15.85 -2.40
CA THR A 30 2.64 17.17 -1.75
C THR A 30 1.88 18.21 -2.58
N ALA A 31 2.07 18.23 -3.89
CA ALA A 31 1.35 19.12 -4.79
C ALA A 31 -0.16 18.89 -4.77
N LEU A 32 -0.60 17.61 -4.77
CA LEU A 32 -2.01 17.23 -4.61
C LEU A 32 -2.60 17.72 -3.28
N ASN A 33 -1.77 17.83 -2.25
CA ASN A 33 -2.17 18.22 -0.91
C ASN A 33 -1.83 19.68 -0.55
N SER A 34 -1.47 20.48 -1.55
CA SER A 34 -1.30 21.92 -1.35
C SER A 34 -2.61 22.55 -0.85
N PRO A 35 -2.56 23.65 -0.07
CA PRO A 35 -3.76 24.34 0.41
C PRO A 35 -4.76 24.66 -0.71
N LEU A 36 -4.26 25.11 -1.85
CA LEU A 36 -5.09 25.43 -3.02
C LEU A 36 -5.79 24.19 -3.60
N ALA A 37 -5.08 23.07 -3.74
CA ALA A 37 -5.65 21.83 -4.26
C ALA A 37 -6.74 21.30 -3.32
N ARG A 38 -6.49 21.29 -2.02
CA ARG A 38 -7.44 20.83 -0.99
C ARG A 38 -8.73 21.68 -0.98
N VAL A 39 -8.62 23.01 -1.12
CA VAL A 39 -9.78 23.91 -1.22
C VAL A 39 -10.61 23.64 -2.48
N ARG A 40 -9.97 23.18 -3.55
CA ARG A 40 -10.64 22.87 -4.83
C ARG A 40 -11.24 21.46 -4.89
N ALA A 41 -11.04 20.63 -3.88
CA ALA A 41 -11.49 19.25 -3.84
C ALA A 41 -12.57 18.93 -2.76
N PRO A 42 -13.54 19.84 -2.46
CA PRO A 42 -14.49 19.62 -1.37
C PRO A 42 -15.45 18.45 -1.63
N THR A 43 -15.68 18.11 -2.90
CA THR A 43 -16.60 17.05 -3.33
C THR A 43 -15.89 15.74 -3.68
N LEU A 44 -14.57 15.67 -3.51
CA LEU A 44 -13.84 14.44 -3.76
C LEU A 44 -14.30 13.36 -2.79
N PRO A 45 -14.67 12.14 -3.24
CA PRO A 45 -15.07 11.06 -2.36
C PRO A 45 -13.88 10.55 -1.53
N SER A 46 -14.15 9.65 -0.60
CA SER A 46 -13.11 8.84 0.01
C SER A 46 -12.43 7.97 -1.04
N ALA A 47 -11.12 7.79 -0.91
CA ALA A 47 -10.36 6.87 -1.76
C ALA A 47 -10.86 5.42 -1.59
N ALA A 48 -10.52 4.55 -2.52
CA ALA A 48 -10.81 3.13 -2.36
C ALA A 48 -10.15 2.60 -1.07
N GLU A 49 -10.93 1.85 -0.29
CA GLU A 49 -10.48 1.31 1.00
C GLU A 49 -9.92 2.38 1.97
N ALA A 50 -10.42 3.62 1.90
CA ALA A 50 -9.98 4.68 2.80
C ALA A 50 -10.18 4.29 4.27
N CYS A 51 -9.20 4.61 5.10
CA CYS A 51 -9.21 4.38 6.53
C CYS A 51 -8.89 5.68 7.26
N PHE A 52 -9.72 6.08 8.22
CA PHE A 52 -9.53 7.32 8.98
C PHE A 52 -9.26 7.10 10.47
N SER A 53 -9.38 5.85 10.97
CA SER A 53 -8.99 5.47 12.32
C SER A 53 -8.04 4.27 12.30
N LEU A 54 -7.25 4.08 13.36
CA LEU A 54 -6.36 2.91 13.48
C LEU A 54 -7.14 1.60 13.46
N ALA A 55 -8.31 1.58 14.08
CA ALA A 55 -9.21 0.42 14.08
C ALA A 55 -9.64 0.03 12.66
N GLN A 56 -9.93 1.00 11.78
CA GLN A 56 -10.30 0.73 10.39
C GLN A 56 -9.15 0.07 9.60
N HIS A 57 -7.89 0.48 9.81
CA HIS A 57 -6.74 -0.18 9.19
C HIS A 57 -6.60 -1.64 9.62
N LEU A 58 -6.77 -1.91 10.93
CA LEU A 58 -6.71 -3.29 11.44
C LEU A 58 -7.87 -4.13 10.91
N ALA A 59 -9.08 -3.59 10.85
CA ALA A 59 -10.26 -4.26 10.31
C ALA A 59 -10.05 -4.63 8.83
N LEU A 60 -9.59 -3.68 8.00
CA LEU A 60 -9.29 -3.90 6.58
C LEU A 60 -8.34 -5.09 6.36
N VAL A 61 -7.27 -5.17 7.15
CA VAL A 61 -6.30 -6.26 7.02
C VAL A 61 -6.86 -7.57 7.58
N SER A 62 -7.60 -7.52 8.69
CA SER A 62 -8.25 -8.71 9.27
C SER A 62 -9.24 -9.36 8.29
N GLU A 63 -10.03 -8.56 7.57
CA GLU A 63 -10.95 -9.05 6.54
C GLU A 63 -10.20 -9.73 5.38
N ARG A 64 -9.04 -9.18 4.97
CA ARG A 64 -8.18 -9.81 3.95
C ARG A 64 -7.60 -11.13 4.43
N MET A 65 -7.12 -11.18 5.67
CA MET A 65 -6.64 -12.39 6.31
C MET A 65 -7.74 -13.46 6.38
N GLN A 66 -8.96 -13.06 6.76
CA GLN A 66 -10.09 -13.99 6.84
C GLN A 66 -10.42 -14.61 5.48
N ARG A 67 -10.47 -13.81 4.39
CA ARG A 67 -10.71 -14.33 3.03
C ARG A 67 -9.70 -15.38 2.60
N LEU A 68 -8.44 -15.27 3.00
CA LEU A 68 -7.39 -16.23 2.66
C LEU A 68 -7.53 -17.59 3.37
N ASN A 69 -8.37 -17.71 4.41
CA ASN A 69 -8.67 -19.01 5.02
C ASN A 69 -9.34 -19.97 4.03
N ASP A 70 -10.08 -19.45 3.05
CA ASP A 70 -10.82 -20.22 2.05
C ASP A 70 -9.98 -20.63 0.84
N ALA A 71 -8.67 -20.27 0.83
CA ALA A 71 -7.77 -20.62 -0.25
C ALA A 71 -7.59 -22.15 -0.36
N PRO A 72 -7.61 -22.74 -1.56
CA PRO A 72 -7.40 -24.17 -1.80
C PRO A 72 -6.06 -24.68 -1.25
N THR A 73 -5.98 -25.99 -1.01
CA THR A 73 -4.77 -26.67 -0.51
C THR A 73 -4.40 -27.89 -1.34
N SER A 74 -4.96 -28.01 -2.56
CA SER A 74 -4.85 -29.22 -3.37
C SER A 74 -3.52 -29.37 -4.11
N GLY A 75 -2.95 -28.27 -4.59
CA GLY A 75 -1.67 -28.23 -5.30
C GLY A 75 -0.45 -28.16 -4.35
N LYS A 76 0.75 -28.30 -4.91
CA LYS A 76 2.02 -28.09 -4.18
C LYS A 76 2.13 -26.62 -3.77
N GLU A 77 1.94 -25.72 -4.72
CA GLU A 77 1.99 -24.27 -4.54
C GLU A 77 0.95 -23.79 -3.53
N ASP A 78 -0.24 -24.40 -3.56
CA ASP A 78 -1.32 -24.08 -2.61
C ASP A 78 -0.94 -24.47 -1.17
N ARG A 79 -0.23 -25.61 -0.98
CA ARG A 79 0.25 -26.03 0.33
C ARG A 79 1.37 -25.13 0.85
N GLU A 80 2.33 -24.74 -0.01
CA GLU A 80 3.42 -23.83 0.36
C GLU A 80 2.85 -22.46 0.74
N ALA A 81 1.85 -21.96 -0.01
CA ALA A 81 1.16 -20.72 0.32
C ALA A 81 0.40 -20.83 1.65
N ARG A 82 -0.21 -21.98 1.94
CA ARG A 82 -0.92 -22.23 3.20
C ARG A 82 0.06 -22.24 4.39
N ASP A 83 1.24 -22.80 4.24
CA ASP A 83 2.25 -22.81 5.31
C ASP A 83 2.78 -21.39 5.56
N PHE A 84 3.03 -20.63 4.52
CA PHE A 84 3.37 -19.22 4.66
C PHE A 84 2.23 -18.42 5.30
N PHE A 85 0.98 -18.64 4.90
CA PHE A 85 -0.19 -17.97 5.48
C PHE A 85 -0.33 -18.27 6.99
N ARG A 86 -0.01 -19.46 7.46
CA ARG A 86 0.02 -19.77 8.91
C ARG A 86 1.05 -18.91 9.64
N THR A 87 2.24 -18.73 9.07
CA THR A 87 3.28 -17.86 9.60
C THR A 87 2.80 -16.39 9.65
N LEU A 88 2.21 -15.91 8.55
CA LEU A 88 1.64 -14.56 8.44
C LEU A 88 0.52 -14.36 9.48
N SER A 89 -0.35 -15.36 9.68
CA SER A 89 -1.46 -15.31 10.64
C SER A 89 -0.95 -15.26 12.09
N SER A 90 0.07 -16.03 12.42
CA SER A 90 0.71 -15.99 13.74
C SER A 90 1.32 -14.62 14.03
N TYR A 91 2.02 -14.04 13.04
CA TYR A 91 2.57 -12.71 13.15
C TYR A 91 1.46 -11.65 13.32
N TRP A 92 0.39 -11.72 12.50
CA TRP A 92 -0.75 -10.82 12.59
C TRP A 92 -1.43 -10.85 13.96
N GLY A 93 -1.66 -12.06 14.52
CA GLY A 93 -2.19 -12.22 15.87
C GLY A 93 -1.31 -11.59 16.95
N THR A 94 0.02 -11.73 16.83
CA THR A 94 0.98 -11.09 17.73
C THR A 94 0.98 -9.57 17.58
N LEU A 95 0.96 -9.06 16.35
CA LEU A 95 0.94 -7.63 16.06
C LEU A 95 -0.32 -6.99 16.65
N THR A 96 -1.50 -7.52 16.34
CA THR A 96 -2.78 -6.98 16.78
C THR A 96 -2.97 -7.03 18.30
N SER A 97 -2.51 -8.10 18.96
CA SER A 97 -2.58 -8.22 20.43
C SER A 97 -1.79 -7.15 21.18
N ARG A 98 -0.76 -6.57 20.55
CA ARG A 98 0.10 -5.52 21.11
C ARG A 98 -0.24 -4.12 20.61
N PHE A 99 -1.03 -4.04 19.54
CA PHE A 99 -1.22 -2.80 18.78
C PHE A 99 -1.85 -1.69 19.62
N ALA A 100 -2.91 -1.98 20.37
CA ALA A 100 -3.57 -1.00 21.22
C ALA A 100 -2.62 -0.38 22.26
N ARG A 101 -1.78 -1.20 22.90
CA ARG A 101 -0.75 -0.71 23.85
C ARG A 101 0.30 0.14 23.15
N ALA A 102 0.74 -0.29 21.96
CA ALA A 102 1.72 0.45 21.17
C ALA A 102 1.18 1.79 20.67
N ALA A 103 -0.11 1.87 20.34
CA ALA A 103 -0.82 3.10 19.98
C ALA A 103 -0.89 4.05 21.20
N ALA A 104 -1.40 3.57 22.34
CA ALA A 104 -1.52 4.36 23.56
C ALA A 104 -0.16 4.90 24.04
N GLY A 105 0.92 4.10 23.94
CA GLY A 105 2.27 4.54 24.25
C GLY A 105 2.82 5.66 23.34
N ARG A 106 2.13 5.94 22.23
CA ARG A 106 2.41 7.05 21.28
C ARG A 106 1.38 8.17 21.37
N GLY A 107 0.46 8.11 22.34
CA GLY A 107 -0.65 9.08 22.46
C GLY A 107 -1.68 8.96 21.35
N LEU A 108 -1.86 7.77 20.75
CA LEU A 108 -2.82 7.51 19.69
C LEU A 108 -3.94 6.59 20.19
N GLU A 109 -5.18 6.95 19.86
CA GLU A 109 -6.37 6.16 20.19
C GLU A 109 -6.84 5.37 18.96
N LEU A 110 -7.32 4.12 19.19
CA LEU A 110 -7.68 3.22 18.07
C LEU A 110 -8.85 3.74 17.23
N ASP A 111 -9.87 4.26 17.89
CA ASP A 111 -11.12 4.67 17.25
C ASP A 111 -11.16 6.16 16.90
N GLU A 112 -10.11 6.92 17.28
CA GLU A 112 -10.03 8.33 16.94
C GLU A 112 -9.94 8.51 15.42
N THR A 113 -10.92 9.25 14.89
CA THR A 113 -10.98 9.53 13.45
C THR A 113 -10.14 10.77 13.13
N LEU A 114 -9.29 10.68 12.11
CA LEU A 114 -8.51 11.81 11.60
C LEU A 114 -9.41 13.01 11.27
N GLU A 115 -9.04 14.17 11.76
CA GLU A 115 -9.66 15.43 11.38
C GLU A 115 -9.40 15.73 9.89
N THR A 116 -10.27 16.51 9.26
CA THR A 116 -10.12 16.88 7.84
C THR A 116 -8.75 17.50 7.53
N ALA A 117 -8.19 18.27 8.49
CA ALA A 117 -6.88 18.89 8.32
C ALA A 117 -5.71 17.88 8.32
N GLN A 118 -5.93 16.67 8.84
CA GLN A 118 -4.95 15.57 8.90
C GLN A 118 -5.08 14.60 7.73
N ARG A 119 -6.22 14.61 7.00
CA ARG A 119 -6.44 13.71 5.84
C ARG A 119 -5.67 14.20 4.62
N CYS A 120 -5.34 13.28 3.72
CA CYS A 120 -4.72 13.61 2.43
C CYS A 120 -5.67 13.31 1.26
N ILE A 121 -5.44 13.98 0.14
CA ILE A 121 -5.87 13.52 -1.17
C ILE A 121 -4.85 12.46 -1.59
N SER A 122 -5.30 11.20 -1.67
CA SER A 122 -4.48 10.05 -2.02
C SER A 122 -4.78 9.61 -3.46
N PRO A 123 -3.76 9.25 -4.25
CA PRO A 123 -3.94 8.55 -5.51
C PRO A 123 -4.52 7.15 -5.34
N SER A 124 -4.53 6.61 -4.13
CA SER A 124 -4.93 5.26 -3.72
C SER A 124 -3.97 4.17 -4.19
N ASP A 125 -4.03 3.71 -5.44
CA ASP A 125 -3.06 2.74 -6.01
C ASP A 125 -1.76 3.44 -6.41
N PHE A 126 -1.09 4.01 -5.41
CA PHE A 126 0.08 4.85 -5.59
C PHE A 126 1.38 4.05 -5.57
N GLY A 127 2.09 4.08 -6.70
CA GLY A 127 3.38 3.41 -6.85
C GLY A 127 3.99 3.61 -8.23
N PHE A 128 5.23 3.20 -8.41
CA PHE A 128 5.93 3.36 -9.69
C PHE A 128 5.42 2.42 -10.80
N HIS A 129 4.61 1.42 -10.46
CA HIS A 129 3.91 0.60 -11.44
C HIS A 129 2.84 1.41 -12.21
N ASN A 130 2.35 2.49 -11.60
CA ASN A 130 1.43 3.47 -12.19
C ASN A 130 2.16 4.78 -12.51
N ALA A 131 3.41 4.68 -12.99
CA ALA A 131 4.21 5.85 -13.34
C ALA A 131 5.03 5.62 -14.60
N LEU A 132 5.19 6.66 -15.40
CA LEU A 132 6.02 6.70 -16.60
C LEU A 132 7.15 7.72 -16.43
N VAL A 133 8.35 7.36 -16.86
CA VAL A 133 9.47 8.28 -16.99
C VAL A 133 9.41 8.87 -18.39
N ALA A 134 9.07 10.16 -18.48
CA ALA A 134 9.02 10.90 -19.74
C ALA A 134 10.43 11.11 -20.32
N PRO A 135 10.59 11.41 -21.64
CA PRO A 135 11.90 11.62 -22.27
C PRO A 135 12.77 12.71 -21.64
N ASN A 136 12.15 13.65 -20.94
CA ASN A 136 12.83 14.71 -20.18
C ASN A 136 13.20 14.30 -18.74
N GLY A 137 13.07 13.03 -18.38
CA GLY A 137 13.35 12.47 -17.06
C GLY A 137 12.28 12.73 -16.00
N ARG A 138 11.18 13.44 -16.32
CA ARG A 138 10.10 13.68 -15.36
C ARG A 138 9.24 12.43 -15.18
N ILE A 139 8.88 12.14 -13.92
CA ILE A 139 7.92 11.10 -13.60
C ILE A 139 6.49 11.63 -13.77
N ARG A 140 5.66 10.86 -14.46
CA ARG A 140 4.24 11.10 -14.66
C ARG A 140 3.46 9.97 -14.03
N PHE A 141 2.68 10.25 -12.99
CA PHE A 141 1.78 9.28 -12.38
C PHE A 141 0.48 9.22 -13.17
N ILE A 142 -0.10 8.03 -13.25
CA ILE A 142 -1.31 7.69 -14.00
C ILE A 142 -2.24 6.85 -13.13
N ASP A 143 -3.45 6.54 -13.60
CA ASP A 143 -4.42 5.63 -12.98
C ASP A 143 -4.94 6.11 -11.61
N PHE A 144 -5.76 7.15 -11.67
CA PHE A 144 -6.33 7.80 -10.48
C PHE A 144 -7.81 7.44 -10.24
N GLU A 145 -8.31 6.35 -10.81
CA GLU A 145 -9.74 5.99 -10.71
C GLU A 145 -10.19 5.71 -9.26
N TYR A 146 -9.25 5.36 -8.39
CA TYR A 146 -9.48 5.09 -6.97
C TYR A 146 -9.11 6.25 -6.03
N ALA A 147 -8.68 7.39 -6.60
CA ALA A 147 -8.20 8.52 -5.84
C ALA A 147 -9.31 9.16 -4.99
N GLY A 148 -8.94 9.70 -3.84
CA GLY A 148 -9.87 10.35 -2.94
C GLY A 148 -9.24 10.74 -1.61
N TRP A 149 -10.09 11.14 -0.65
CA TRP A 149 -9.65 11.44 0.71
C TRP A 149 -9.25 10.16 1.45
N ASP A 150 -8.10 10.16 2.12
CA ASP A 150 -7.55 9.03 2.84
C ASP A 150 -6.63 9.46 3.99
N ASP A 151 -6.08 8.49 4.72
CA ASP A 151 -5.02 8.67 5.70
C ASP A 151 -3.66 8.79 4.99
N PRO A 152 -2.86 9.83 5.24
CA PRO A 152 -1.51 9.93 4.68
C PRO A 152 -0.59 8.78 5.14
N ALA A 153 -0.83 8.18 6.32
CA ALA A 153 -0.10 7.01 6.77
C ALA A 153 -0.40 5.78 5.90
N LYS A 154 -1.66 5.62 5.42
CA LYS A 154 -2.02 4.59 4.44
C LYS A 154 -1.30 4.82 3.12
N THR A 155 -1.33 6.04 2.60
CA THR A 155 -0.64 6.40 1.35
C THR A 155 0.84 6.04 1.40
N ALA A 156 1.54 6.35 2.50
CA ALA A 156 2.93 5.97 2.70
C ALA A 156 3.10 4.45 2.87
N GLY A 157 2.23 3.80 3.64
CA GLY A 157 2.26 2.35 3.88
C GLY A 157 2.09 1.55 2.59
N ASP A 158 1.11 1.90 1.75
CA ASP A 158 0.89 1.27 0.45
C ASP A 158 2.05 1.50 -0.51
N PHE A 159 2.56 2.74 -0.61
CA PHE A 159 3.69 3.09 -1.48
C PHE A 159 4.95 2.29 -1.19
N PHE A 160 5.27 2.05 0.09
CA PHE A 160 6.46 1.29 0.49
C PHE A 160 6.27 -0.22 0.59
N SER A 161 5.05 -0.71 0.51
CA SER A 161 4.75 -2.15 0.63
C SER A 161 4.31 -2.78 -0.69
N GLN A 162 4.00 -2.00 -1.74
CA GLN A 162 3.57 -2.52 -3.03
C GLN A 162 4.65 -3.41 -3.68
N LEU A 163 4.21 -4.46 -4.41
CA LEU A 163 5.07 -5.56 -4.85
C LEU A 163 5.54 -5.46 -6.31
N ALA A 164 4.94 -4.57 -7.09
CA ALA A 164 5.25 -4.49 -8.53
C ALA A 164 6.62 -3.86 -8.77
N LEU A 165 6.91 -2.72 -8.12
CA LEU A 165 8.19 -2.02 -8.17
C LEU A 165 8.57 -1.60 -6.74
N PRO A 166 9.19 -2.48 -5.93
CA PRO A 166 9.50 -2.22 -4.55
C PRO A 166 10.33 -0.95 -4.33
N VAL A 167 9.92 -0.14 -3.37
CA VAL A 167 10.64 1.06 -2.94
C VAL A 167 11.59 0.70 -1.80
N PRO A 168 12.87 1.13 -1.82
CA PRO A 168 13.81 0.82 -0.76
C PRO A 168 13.31 1.30 0.61
N GLY A 169 13.13 0.37 1.56
CA GLY A 169 12.56 0.62 2.88
C GLY A 169 13.36 1.60 3.75
N VAL A 170 14.66 1.78 3.46
CA VAL A 170 15.54 2.77 4.11
C VAL A 170 15.07 4.21 3.87
N LEU A 171 14.33 4.46 2.79
CA LEU A 171 13.81 5.79 2.41
C LEU A 171 12.49 6.14 3.13
N PHE A 172 11.88 5.18 3.84
CA PHE A 172 10.57 5.35 4.48
C PHE A 172 10.52 6.54 5.43
N HIS A 173 11.46 6.65 6.35
CA HIS A 173 11.44 7.72 7.35
C HIS A 173 11.61 9.10 6.74
N ALA A 174 12.49 9.24 5.73
CA ALA A 174 12.69 10.50 5.03
C ALA A 174 11.41 10.94 4.29
N PHE A 175 10.76 9.99 3.60
CA PHE A 175 9.50 10.22 2.91
C PHE A 175 8.37 10.61 3.88
N VAL A 176 8.17 9.83 4.94
CA VAL A 176 7.11 10.06 5.93
C VAL A 176 7.27 11.41 6.61
N ASN A 177 8.47 11.76 7.07
CA ASN A 177 8.69 13.04 7.73
C ASN A 177 8.35 14.24 6.83
N GLN A 178 8.72 14.18 5.55
CA GLN A 178 8.41 15.24 4.60
C GLN A 178 6.93 15.29 4.22
N LEU A 179 6.32 14.12 3.98
CA LEU A 179 4.88 14.05 3.65
C LEU A 179 4.02 14.57 4.80
N MET A 180 4.27 14.10 6.03
CA MET A 180 3.44 14.47 7.18
C MET A 180 3.56 15.95 7.55
N ALA A 181 4.66 16.61 7.22
CA ALA A 181 4.83 18.05 7.43
C ALA A 181 3.80 18.91 6.65
N CYS A 182 3.13 18.33 5.66
CA CYS A 182 2.08 19.01 4.88
C CYS A 182 0.73 19.09 5.61
N PHE A 183 0.56 18.42 6.74
CA PHE A 183 -0.72 18.26 7.44
C PHE A 183 -0.67 18.79 8.88
N ALA A 184 -1.87 18.94 9.49
CA ALA A 184 -1.98 19.25 10.90
C ALA A 184 -1.41 18.12 11.77
N ARG A 185 -0.81 18.45 12.90
CA ARG A 185 -0.23 17.51 13.88
C ARG A 185 0.77 16.53 13.25
N PRO A 186 1.82 17.01 12.55
CA PRO A 186 2.73 16.15 11.79
C PRO A 186 3.41 15.07 12.65
N HIS A 187 3.75 15.34 13.91
CA HIS A 187 4.37 14.36 14.80
C HIS A 187 3.45 13.16 15.10
N GLU A 188 2.16 13.41 15.30
CA GLU A 188 1.17 12.33 15.49
C GLU A 188 1.03 11.48 14.22
N LEU A 189 1.00 12.12 13.04
CA LEU A 189 0.93 11.42 11.76
C LEU A 189 2.20 10.61 11.47
N VAL A 190 3.38 11.10 11.84
CA VAL A 190 4.63 10.32 11.76
C VAL A 190 4.58 9.10 12.69
N ALA A 191 4.15 9.28 13.94
CA ALA A 191 3.98 8.17 14.89
C ALA A 191 2.98 7.14 14.37
N ARG A 192 1.87 7.61 13.78
CA ARG A 192 0.83 6.80 13.15
C ARG A 192 1.37 6.01 11.95
N ALA A 193 2.11 6.63 11.05
CA ALA A 193 2.71 5.96 9.90
C ALA A 193 3.71 4.87 10.31
N ASN A 194 4.55 5.15 11.30
CA ASN A 194 5.49 4.17 11.84
C ASN A 194 4.75 2.98 12.50
N LEU A 195 3.68 3.24 13.23
CA LEU A 195 2.87 2.19 13.86
C LEU A 195 2.15 1.32 12.82
N LEU A 196 1.65 1.92 11.74
CA LEU A 196 0.93 1.24 10.68
C LEU A 196 1.84 0.54 9.66
N ARG A 197 3.13 0.86 9.60
CA ARG A 197 4.06 0.27 8.61
C ARG A 197 3.99 -1.26 8.56
N PRO A 198 4.11 -2.02 9.68
CA PRO A 198 3.99 -3.47 9.64
C PRO A 198 2.58 -3.97 9.24
N VAL A 199 1.53 -3.20 9.52
CA VAL A 199 0.15 -3.51 9.10
C VAL A 199 0.05 -3.53 7.57
N TYR A 200 0.70 -2.56 6.89
CA TYR A 200 0.71 -2.48 5.44
C TYR A 200 1.58 -3.57 4.79
N VAL A 201 2.67 -3.98 5.41
CA VAL A 201 3.41 -5.17 4.96
C VAL A 201 2.50 -6.41 4.97
N VAL A 202 1.75 -6.65 6.04
CA VAL A 202 0.79 -7.77 6.11
C VAL A 202 -0.31 -7.61 5.06
N LYS A 203 -0.87 -6.40 4.89
CA LYS A 203 -1.86 -6.11 3.83
C LYS A 203 -1.37 -6.55 2.46
N TRP A 204 -0.15 -6.15 2.09
CA TRP A 204 0.41 -6.45 0.76
C TRP A 204 0.83 -7.90 0.58
N CYS A 205 1.22 -8.60 1.66
CA CYS A 205 1.33 -10.05 1.64
C CYS A 205 -0.02 -10.71 1.32
N CYS A 206 -1.12 -10.24 1.92
CA CYS A 206 -2.46 -10.73 1.59
C CYS A 206 -2.84 -10.45 0.13
N ILE A 207 -2.49 -9.25 -0.41
CA ILE A 207 -2.75 -8.90 -1.81
C ILE A 207 -2.00 -9.86 -2.76
N ALA A 208 -0.73 -10.18 -2.47
CA ALA A 208 0.02 -11.16 -3.24
C ALA A 208 -0.65 -12.55 -3.21
N LEU A 209 -1.10 -12.97 -2.02
CA LEU A 209 -1.75 -14.28 -1.84
C LEU A 209 -3.16 -14.36 -2.45
N ASN A 210 -3.78 -13.26 -2.87
CA ASN A 210 -5.07 -13.30 -3.54
C ASN A 210 -5.07 -14.19 -4.81
N VAL A 211 -3.92 -14.42 -5.43
CA VAL A 211 -3.80 -15.33 -6.59
C VAL A 211 -4.20 -16.78 -6.27
N PHE A 212 -4.18 -17.16 -4.99
CA PHE A 212 -4.61 -18.46 -4.51
C PHE A 212 -6.13 -18.55 -4.28
N LEU A 213 -6.86 -17.43 -4.37
CA LEU A 213 -8.31 -17.41 -4.30
C LEU A 213 -8.92 -17.64 -5.69
N PRO A 214 -9.87 -18.60 -5.83
CA PRO A 214 -10.41 -18.99 -7.14
C PRO A 214 -10.96 -17.82 -7.96
N GLU A 215 -11.65 -16.89 -7.31
CA GLU A 215 -12.24 -15.71 -7.97
C GLU A 215 -11.19 -14.76 -8.55
N HIS A 216 -10.08 -14.54 -7.83
CA HIS A 216 -8.98 -13.69 -8.29
C HIS A 216 -8.20 -14.36 -9.43
N LEU A 217 -7.98 -15.67 -9.32
CA LEU A 217 -7.33 -16.45 -10.36
C LEU A 217 -8.18 -16.46 -11.65
N ALA A 218 -9.50 -16.62 -11.53
CA ALA A 218 -10.42 -16.58 -12.67
C ALA A 218 -10.37 -15.23 -13.41
N ARG A 219 -10.33 -14.11 -12.69
CA ARG A 219 -10.19 -12.77 -13.30
C ARG A 219 -8.85 -12.64 -14.06
N ARG A 220 -7.75 -13.16 -13.52
CA ARG A 220 -6.45 -13.13 -14.20
C ARG A 220 -6.42 -14.00 -15.46
N ARG A 221 -7.04 -15.18 -15.41
CA ARG A 221 -7.23 -16.04 -16.60
C ARG A 221 -8.07 -15.34 -17.69
N PHE A 222 -9.13 -14.65 -17.29
CA PHE A 222 -9.93 -13.89 -18.23
C PHE A 222 -9.12 -12.77 -18.91
N ALA A 223 -8.31 -12.05 -18.15
CA ALA A 223 -7.45 -10.98 -18.68
C ALA A 223 -6.28 -11.51 -19.52
N ASN A 224 -5.77 -12.72 -19.21
CA ASN A 224 -4.69 -13.38 -19.96
C ASN A 224 -4.98 -14.88 -20.08
N PRO A 225 -5.60 -15.34 -21.17
CA PRO A 225 -5.91 -16.76 -21.39
C PRO A 225 -4.69 -17.69 -21.48
N SER A 226 -3.51 -17.16 -21.76
CA SER A 226 -2.25 -17.91 -21.82
C SER A 226 -1.47 -17.92 -20.48
N LEU A 227 -2.14 -17.53 -19.39
CA LEU A 227 -1.50 -17.42 -18.07
C LEU A 227 -0.99 -18.78 -17.58
N ASP A 228 0.30 -18.87 -17.27
CA ASP A 228 0.86 -19.97 -16.49
C ASP A 228 0.61 -19.73 -15.00
N GLU A 229 -0.37 -20.45 -14.47
CA GLU A 229 -0.82 -20.32 -13.10
C GLU A 229 0.23 -20.76 -12.08
N THR A 230 0.98 -21.82 -12.39
CA THR A 230 2.04 -22.32 -11.51
C THR A 230 3.12 -21.28 -11.35
N THR A 231 3.62 -20.75 -12.46
CA THR A 231 4.61 -19.67 -12.45
C THR A 231 4.08 -18.44 -11.71
N LEU A 232 2.84 -18.00 -11.99
CA LEU A 232 2.24 -16.86 -11.31
C LEU A 232 2.14 -17.08 -9.80
N LYS A 233 1.66 -18.24 -9.34
CA LYS A 233 1.53 -18.58 -7.91
C LYS A 233 2.89 -18.57 -7.22
N CYS A 234 3.90 -19.20 -7.83
CA CYS A 234 5.28 -19.19 -7.29
C CYS A 234 5.84 -17.79 -7.16
N GLU A 235 5.70 -16.95 -8.20
CA GLU A 235 6.17 -15.57 -8.17
C GLU A 235 5.50 -14.74 -7.10
N GLN A 236 4.16 -14.83 -6.96
CA GLN A 236 3.44 -14.04 -5.96
C GLN A 236 3.74 -14.50 -4.54
N LEU A 237 3.88 -15.81 -4.32
CA LEU A 237 4.31 -16.35 -3.02
C LEU A 237 5.71 -15.85 -2.65
N THR A 238 6.66 -15.93 -3.58
CA THR A 238 8.02 -15.43 -3.37
C THR A 238 8.03 -13.93 -3.03
N LYS A 239 7.26 -13.12 -3.76
CA LYS A 239 7.13 -11.68 -3.48
C LYS A 239 6.58 -11.43 -2.07
N ALA A 240 5.56 -12.19 -1.66
CA ALA A 240 4.99 -12.07 -0.32
C ALA A 240 6.00 -12.45 0.78
N GLN A 241 6.77 -13.51 0.58
CA GLN A 241 7.82 -13.94 1.51
C GLN A 241 8.93 -12.90 1.66
N VAL A 242 9.46 -12.40 0.53
CA VAL A 242 10.49 -11.34 0.53
C VAL A 242 9.97 -10.07 1.22
N LEU A 243 8.73 -9.67 0.95
CA LEU A 243 8.14 -8.52 1.63
C LEU A 243 7.99 -8.78 3.14
N PHE A 244 7.54 -9.97 3.54
CA PHE A 244 7.38 -10.33 4.95
C PHE A 244 8.71 -10.30 5.72
N GLU A 245 9.81 -10.71 5.09
CA GLU A 245 11.16 -10.64 5.69
C GLU A 245 11.56 -9.23 6.07
N THR A 246 11.04 -8.20 5.38
CA THR A 246 11.32 -6.80 5.71
C THR A 246 10.84 -6.40 7.10
N LEU A 247 9.88 -7.14 7.68
CA LEU A 247 9.38 -6.90 9.04
C LEU A 247 10.48 -7.05 10.11
N GLN A 248 11.53 -7.82 9.85
CA GLN A 248 12.67 -7.96 10.76
C GLN A 248 13.48 -6.66 10.90
N HIS A 249 13.33 -5.75 9.94
CA HIS A 249 14.04 -4.46 9.88
C HIS A 249 13.13 -3.27 10.21
N ILE A 250 11.86 -3.53 10.56
CA ILE A 250 10.90 -2.52 11.01
C ILE A 250 10.90 -2.55 12.54
N ALA A 251 11.75 -1.74 13.14
CA ALA A 251 11.84 -1.58 14.59
C ALA A 251 10.91 -0.46 15.09
#